data_302e75eb74a7e304ecec8c1c285b1e13
#
_entry.id   302e75eb74a7e304ecec8c1c285b1e13
#
_cell.length_a   1.000
_cell.length_b   1.000
_cell.length_c   1.000
_cell.angle_alpha   90.00
_cell.angle_beta   90.00
_cell.angle_gamma   90.00
#
_symmetry.space_group_name_H-M   'P 1'
#
loop_
_entity.id
_entity.type
_entity.pdbx_description
1 polymer ?
#
loop_
_entity_poly.entity_id
_entity_poly.type
_entity_poly.pdbx_seq_one_letter_code
_entity_poly.pdbx_strand_id
1 'polypeptide(L)'
;APLANSERRAVTIADRALTIYTSGTTGLPKAANVSHRRLLQWSFWFAGLMNTTPDDRMYDCLPMYHSIGGVVAIGALLVRGGSVVIREKFSAGEFWDDISKWDCTLFQYIGELCRYLVNAPPHLRERAHRLRLCCGNGLRADIWQDFKARFDIPRILEFYAATEGNVSLYNVEGEVGAIGRVPPFLAHRFPLALVEFDAITGLPLRGADGHCIRCATNEPGEAIGRIKGHAAQPGGEFEGYTDAADTGRKILRDVFEPGDAWYRTGDLMRMNGSGFFYFVDRIGDTFRWKGENVATSEVAAAILAFPGIVAASVYGVGVRGTEGAAGMATLVVDGALDFAELRRHLAKRLPDYARPLFLRIKDRIEVTATFKYKTAELARQGFDPALISDPIYFDNPEQHAYVPLDQPLYRRIGAGQIRL
;
A
#
# COMPACT_ATOMS: atom_id res chain seq x y z
N ALA A 1 6.35 -33.29 23.71
CA ALA A 1 6.61 -33.41 25.16
C ALA A 1 6.90 -32.02 25.71
N PRO A 2 6.50 -31.69 26.96
CA PRO A 2 6.87 -30.43 27.57
C PRO A 2 8.39 -30.34 27.72
N LEU A 3 8.95 -29.12 27.52
CA LEU A 3 10.38 -28.88 27.73
C LEU A 3 10.78 -29.13 29.19
N ALA A 4 11.94 -29.72 29.41
CA ALA A 4 12.52 -29.86 30.74
C ALA A 4 12.81 -28.47 31.34
N ASN A 5 12.84 -28.36 32.67
CA ASN A 5 13.07 -27.05 33.32
C ASN A 5 14.41 -26.41 32.93
N SER A 6 15.44 -27.24 32.64
CA SER A 6 16.74 -26.78 32.13
C SER A 6 16.72 -26.24 30.70
N GLU A 7 15.69 -26.56 29.94
CA GLU A 7 15.49 -26.10 28.53
C GLU A 7 14.59 -24.87 28.47
N ARG A 8 13.97 -24.51 29.59
CA ARG A 8 13.07 -23.35 29.67
C ARG A 8 13.88 -22.08 29.89
N ARG A 9 13.75 -21.16 28.93
CA ARG A 9 14.27 -19.80 29.09
C ARG A 9 13.19 -18.90 29.72
N ALA A 10 13.58 -18.06 30.65
CA ALA A 10 12.70 -16.99 31.13
C ALA A 10 12.41 -16.03 29.96
N VAL A 11 11.14 -15.84 29.64
CA VAL A 11 10.67 -14.98 28.56
C VAL A 11 9.73 -13.93 29.14
N THR A 12 9.94 -12.69 28.75
CA THR A 12 9.07 -11.55 29.09
C THR A 12 8.30 -11.06 27.88
N ILE A 13 7.28 -10.27 28.11
CA ILE A 13 6.51 -9.65 27.00
C ILE A 13 7.35 -8.66 26.18
N ALA A 14 8.48 -8.19 26.69
CA ALA A 14 9.38 -7.29 26.00
C ALA A 14 10.39 -8.02 25.09
N ASP A 15 10.56 -9.34 25.29
CA ASP A 15 11.46 -10.12 24.44
C ASP A 15 10.93 -10.19 23.00
N ARG A 16 11.87 -10.25 22.05
CA ARG A 16 11.55 -10.43 20.64
C ARG A 16 10.97 -11.83 20.40
N ALA A 17 9.74 -11.88 19.92
CA ALA A 17 9.04 -13.11 19.57
C ALA A 17 9.30 -13.51 18.10
N LEU A 18 9.31 -12.54 17.21
CA LEU A 18 9.45 -12.74 15.76
C LEU A 18 10.39 -11.69 15.16
N THR A 19 10.95 -12.04 14.02
CA THR A 19 11.56 -11.11 13.08
C THR A 19 10.81 -11.24 11.77
N ILE A 20 10.23 -10.12 11.29
CA ILE A 20 9.46 -10.10 10.04
C ILE A 20 10.25 -9.27 9.03
N TYR A 21 10.54 -9.85 7.89
CA TYR A 21 11.21 -9.13 6.80
C TYR A 21 10.21 -8.26 6.04
N THR A 22 10.50 -6.96 5.97
CA THR A 22 9.72 -5.99 5.21
C THR A 22 10.46 -5.61 3.93
N SER A 23 9.73 -5.52 2.81
CA SER A 23 10.32 -5.02 1.56
C SER A 23 10.58 -3.51 1.70
N GLY A 24 11.87 -3.14 1.81
CA GLY A 24 12.26 -1.74 1.72
C GLY A 24 12.05 -1.20 0.31
N THR A 25 11.71 0.08 0.18
CA THR A 25 11.59 0.78 -1.12
C THR A 25 12.94 0.93 -1.84
N THR A 26 14.06 0.78 -1.12
CA THR A 26 15.41 1.14 -1.58
C THR A 26 16.47 0.05 -1.43
N GLY A 27 16.10 -1.23 -1.36
CA GLY A 27 17.14 -2.25 -1.20
C GLY A 27 16.67 -3.62 -0.72
N LEU A 28 17.57 -4.36 -0.05
CA LEU A 28 17.28 -5.65 0.54
C LEU A 28 16.19 -5.55 1.61
N PRO A 29 15.42 -6.63 1.81
CA PRO A 29 14.40 -6.68 2.86
C PRO A 29 15.02 -6.40 4.24
N LYS A 30 14.32 -5.56 5.05
CA LYS A 30 14.75 -5.19 6.39
C LYS A 30 14.05 -6.03 7.42
N ALA A 31 14.79 -6.45 8.44
CA ALA A 31 14.31 -7.33 9.49
C ALA A 31 13.68 -6.51 10.64
N ALA A 32 12.36 -6.37 10.63
CA ALA A 32 11.61 -5.68 11.67
C ALA A 32 11.48 -6.54 12.94
N ASN A 33 11.71 -5.93 14.10
CA ASN A 33 11.53 -6.58 15.40
C ASN A 33 10.05 -6.62 15.77
N VAL A 34 9.59 -7.75 16.30
CA VAL A 34 8.24 -7.94 16.83
C VAL A 34 8.34 -8.62 18.18
N SER A 35 8.06 -7.90 19.28
CA SER A 35 8.04 -8.44 20.63
C SER A 35 6.80 -9.30 20.89
N HIS A 36 6.82 -10.11 21.96
CA HIS A 36 5.64 -10.81 22.44
C HIS A 36 4.50 -9.84 22.78
N ARG A 37 4.82 -8.66 23.30
CA ARG A 37 3.85 -7.60 23.58
C ARG A 37 3.13 -7.18 22.30
N ARG A 38 3.86 -6.86 21.23
CA ARG A 38 3.31 -6.42 19.96
C ARG A 38 2.44 -7.50 19.31
N LEU A 39 2.91 -8.75 19.34
CA LEU A 39 2.14 -9.89 18.84
C LEU A 39 0.80 -10.03 19.56
N LEU A 40 0.79 -9.97 20.89
CA LEU A 40 -0.44 -10.03 21.69
C LEU A 40 -1.33 -8.80 21.47
N GLN A 41 -0.74 -7.60 21.40
CA GLN A 41 -1.49 -6.38 21.13
C GLN A 41 -2.23 -6.46 19.79
N TRP A 42 -1.57 -6.87 18.72
CA TRP A 42 -2.23 -7.03 17.42
C TRP A 42 -3.33 -8.08 17.49
N SER A 43 -3.07 -9.23 18.10
CA SER A 43 -4.06 -10.30 18.22
C SER A 43 -5.32 -9.83 18.94
N PHE A 44 -5.20 -9.25 20.12
CA PHE A 44 -6.35 -8.76 20.91
C PHE A 44 -7.03 -7.55 20.28
N TRP A 45 -6.24 -6.64 19.67
CA TRP A 45 -6.78 -5.44 19.04
C TRP A 45 -7.66 -5.80 17.85
N PHE A 46 -7.16 -6.63 16.94
CA PHE A 46 -7.94 -7.08 15.78
C PHE A 46 -9.10 -8.00 16.18
N ALA A 47 -8.94 -8.81 17.22
CA ALA A 47 -10.06 -9.55 17.79
C ALA A 47 -11.21 -8.63 18.24
N GLY A 48 -10.87 -7.50 18.89
CA GLY A 48 -11.84 -6.47 19.27
C GLY A 48 -12.46 -5.74 18.08
N LEU A 49 -11.67 -5.30 17.12
CA LEU A 49 -12.14 -4.58 15.92
C LEU A 49 -13.10 -5.44 15.08
N MET A 50 -12.78 -6.72 14.90
CA MET A 50 -13.62 -7.67 14.16
C MET A 50 -14.74 -8.27 15.01
N ASN A 51 -14.74 -8.02 16.33
CA ASN A 51 -15.64 -8.66 17.28
C ASN A 51 -15.65 -10.18 17.11
N THR A 52 -14.45 -10.81 17.15
CA THR A 52 -14.30 -12.25 16.92
C THR A 52 -14.87 -13.06 18.07
N THR A 53 -15.44 -14.21 17.74
CA THR A 53 -16.06 -15.19 18.66
C THR A 53 -15.50 -16.59 18.41
N PRO A 54 -15.73 -17.57 19.30
CA PRO A 54 -15.35 -18.96 19.05
C PRO A 54 -16.00 -19.59 17.81
N ASP A 55 -17.14 -19.06 17.35
CA ASP A 55 -17.86 -19.56 16.17
C ASP A 55 -17.29 -19.01 14.86
N ASP A 56 -16.39 -18.03 14.94
CA ASP A 56 -15.81 -17.44 13.75
C ASP A 56 -14.74 -18.32 13.12
N ARG A 57 -14.73 -18.26 11.78
CA ARG A 57 -13.72 -18.91 10.94
C ARG A 57 -13.19 -17.94 9.92
N MET A 58 -11.91 -17.64 10.04
CA MET A 58 -11.17 -16.76 9.13
C MET A 58 -10.68 -17.54 7.92
N TYR A 59 -10.94 -17.04 6.72
CA TYR A 59 -10.25 -17.47 5.51
C TYR A 59 -8.99 -16.63 5.33
N ASP A 60 -7.83 -17.28 5.35
CA ASP A 60 -6.51 -16.67 5.20
C ASP A 60 -5.73 -17.35 4.08
N CYS A 61 -5.47 -16.62 3.01
CA CYS A 61 -4.66 -17.03 1.88
C CYS A 61 -3.40 -16.17 1.71
N LEU A 62 -3.08 -15.38 2.74
CA LEU A 62 -1.92 -14.50 2.76
C LEU A 62 -0.69 -15.23 3.31
N PRO A 63 0.53 -14.81 2.90
CA PRO A 63 1.75 -15.44 3.39
C PRO A 63 1.89 -15.36 4.91
N MET A 64 2.12 -16.51 5.53
CA MET A 64 2.27 -16.66 6.98
C MET A 64 3.47 -15.92 7.59
N TYR A 65 4.47 -15.57 6.77
CA TYR A 65 5.64 -14.81 7.22
C TYR A 65 5.43 -13.30 7.26
N HIS A 66 4.24 -12.81 6.86
CA HIS A 66 3.84 -11.42 7.00
C HIS A 66 2.95 -11.21 8.22
N SER A 67 3.04 -10.01 8.81
CA SER A 67 2.26 -9.63 9.98
C SER A 67 0.75 -9.80 9.79
N ILE A 68 0.23 -9.55 8.58
CA ILE A 68 -1.21 -9.64 8.30
C ILE A 68 -1.67 -11.09 8.30
N GLY A 69 -1.08 -11.97 7.49
CA GLY A 69 -1.44 -13.39 7.43
C GLY A 69 -1.00 -14.15 8.69
N GLY A 70 0.27 -13.97 9.12
CA GLY A 70 0.85 -14.76 10.21
C GLY A 70 0.46 -14.34 11.61
N VAL A 71 0.08 -13.06 11.82
CA VAL A 71 -0.23 -12.55 13.18
C VAL A 71 -1.66 -12.03 13.27
N VAL A 72 -2.08 -11.13 12.38
CA VAL A 72 -3.41 -10.51 12.48
C VAL A 72 -4.51 -11.52 12.23
N ALA A 73 -4.48 -12.21 11.08
CA ALA A 73 -5.53 -13.18 10.72
C ALA A 73 -5.62 -14.32 11.73
N ILE A 74 -4.47 -14.88 12.14
CA ILE A 74 -4.43 -16.03 13.05
C ILE A 74 -4.65 -15.60 14.49
N GLY A 75 -3.90 -14.61 14.96
CA GLY A 75 -3.93 -14.19 16.37
C GLY A 75 -5.31 -13.69 16.80
N ALA A 76 -6.00 -12.94 15.94
CA ALA A 76 -7.34 -12.43 16.26
C ALA A 76 -8.37 -13.53 16.51
N LEU A 77 -8.24 -14.69 15.86
CA LEU A 77 -9.12 -15.85 16.08
C LEU A 77 -8.67 -16.66 17.29
N LEU A 78 -7.37 -16.95 17.40
CA LEU A 78 -6.85 -17.81 18.47
C LEU A 78 -7.13 -17.24 19.86
N VAL A 79 -6.99 -15.93 20.07
CA VAL A 79 -7.24 -15.30 21.38
C VAL A 79 -8.71 -15.32 21.81
N ARG A 80 -9.62 -15.70 20.91
CA ARG A 80 -11.06 -15.84 21.17
C ARG A 80 -11.57 -17.26 20.99
N GLY A 81 -10.71 -18.21 20.64
CA GLY A 81 -11.09 -19.62 20.43
C GLY A 81 -11.73 -19.92 19.07
N GLY A 82 -11.65 -18.99 18.13
CA GLY A 82 -12.09 -19.19 16.75
C GLY A 82 -11.12 -20.07 15.95
N SER A 83 -11.40 -20.26 14.67
CA SER A 83 -10.60 -21.10 13.77
C SER A 83 -10.14 -20.37 12.52
N VAL A 84 -9.12 -20.91 11.85
CA VAL A 84 -8.55 -20.33 10.62
C VAL A 84 -8.44 -21.38 9.55
N VAL A 85 -8.93 -21.10 8.35
CA VAL A 85 -8.69 -21.88 7.13
C VAL A 85 -7.54 -21.25 6.39
N ILE A 86 -6.43 -21.97 6.28
CA ILE A 86 -5.22 -21.50 5.62
C ILE A 86 -5.14 -22.09 4.22
N ARG A 87 -4.99 -21.22 3.22
CA ARG A 87 -4.70 -21.62 1.83
C ARG A 87 -3.30 -21.21 1.47
N GLU A 88 -2.58 -22.12 0.83
CA GLU A 88 -1.20 -21.85 0.38
C GLU A 88 -1.13 -20.73 -0.66
N LYS A 89 -2.16 -20.64 -1.53
CA LYS A 89 -2.25 -19.63 -2.58
C LYS A 89 -3.70 -19.19 -2.76
N PHE A 90 -3.86 -17.91 -3.08
CA PHE A 90 -5.15 -17.38 -3.51
C PHE A 90 -5.52 -17.88 -4.92
N SER A 91 -6.77 -18.24 -5.10
CA SER A 91 -7.39 -18.57 -6.38
C SER A 91 -8.77 -17.93 -6.46
N ALA A 92 -8.96 -16.98 -7.37
CA ALA A 92 -10.25 -16.33 -7.53
C ALA A 92 -11.36 -17.30 -7.98
N GLY A 93 -10.99 -18.33 -8.76
CA GLY A 93 -11.92 -19.38 -9.23
C GLY A 93 -12.37 -20.36 -8.14
N GLU A 94 -11.53 -20.60 -7.12
CA GLU A 94 -11.83 -21.55 -6.03
C GLU A 94 -12.35 -20.84 -4.76
N PHE A 95 -12.23 -19.51 -4.69
CA PHE A 95 -12.48 -18.74 -3.48
C PHE A 95 -13.88 -18.99 -2.89
N TRP A 96 -14.93 -18.87 -3.70
CA TRP A 96 -16.30 -19.01 -3.23
C TRP A 96 -16.65 -20.46 -2.86
N ASP A 97 -16.04 -21.44 -3.50
CA ASP A 97 -16.16 -22.85 -3.11
C ASP A 97 -15.53 -23.10 -1.75
N ASP A 98 -14.31 -22.55 -1.53
CA ASP A 98 -13.65 -22.66 -0.24
C ASP A 98 -14.43 -21.95 0.88
N ILE A 99 -14.85 -20.71 0.66
CA ILE A 99 -15.65 -19.94 1.63
C ILE A 99 -16.91 -20.71 2.05
N SER A 100 -17.63 -21.29 1.08
CA SER A 100 -18.85 -22.06 1.34
C SER A 100 -18.54 -23.41 1.98
N LYS A 101 -17.54 -24.16 1.48
CA LYS A 101 -17.14 -25.48 1.97
C LYS A 101 -16.72 -25.43 3.44
N TRP A 102 -15.94 -24.43 3.80
CA TRP A 102 -15.39 -24.30 5.14
C TRP A 102 -16.24 -23.42 6.05
N ASP A 103 -17.39 -22.93 5.57
CA ASP A 103 -18.31 -22.08 6.31
C ASP A 103 -17.59 -20.87 6.95
N CYS A 104 -16.76 -20.16 6.16
CA CYS A 104 -15.99 -19.04 6.64
C CYS A 104 -16.88 -17.82 6.92
N THR A 105 -16.65 -17.18 8.05
CA THR A 105 -17.37 -15.97 8.50
C THR A 105 -16.58 -14.69 8.34
N LEU A 106 -15.25 -14.81 8.20
CA LEU A 106 -14.31 -13.72 8.08
C LEU A 106 -13.35 -13.99 6.91
N PHE A 107 -12.93 -12.93 6.23
CA PHE A 107 -11.91 -12.98 5.19
C PHE A 107 -10.81 -11.95 5.45
N GLN A 108 -9.56 -12.42 5.50
CA GLN A 108 -8.39 -11.54 5.55
C GLN A 108 -7.92 -11.24 4.14
N TYR A 109 -8.02 -9.98 3.70
CA TYR A 109 -7.67 -9.59 2.34
C TYR A 109 -6.49 -8.61 2.27
N ILE A 110 -5.96 -8.47 1.06
CA ILE A 110 -5.31 -7.29 0.55
C ILE A 110 -6.10 -6.83 -0.68
N GLY A 111 -6.15 -5.52 -0.94
CA GLY A 111 -7.05 -4.93 -1.95
C GLY A 111 -6.95 -5.55 -3.34
N GLU A 112 -5.77 -6.07 -3.71
CA GLU A 112 -5.56 -6.75 -4.98
C GLU A 112 -6.40 -8.05 -5.11
N LEU A 113 -6.59 -8.79 -4.01
CA LEU A 113 -7.46 -9.97 -4.02
C LEU A 113 -8.92 -9.60 -4.27
N CYS A 114 -9.38 -8.50 -3.67
CA CYS A 114 -10.73 -7.99 -3.92
C CYS A 114 -10.90 -7.59 -5.39
N ARG A 115 -9.89 -6.98 -6.01
CA ARG A 115 -9.89 -6.64 -7.42
C ARG A 115 -9.98 -7.89 -8.31
N TYR A 116 -9.22 -8.93 -8.00
CA TYR A 116 -9.30 -10.19 -8.74
C TYR A 116 -10.69 -10.81 -8.64
N LEU A 117 -11.31 -10.77 -7.46
CA LEU A 117 -12.68 -11.30 -7.29
C LEU A 117 -13.71 -10.49 -8.08
N VAL A 118 -13.62 -9.14 -8.06
CA VAL A 118 -14.55 -8.27 -8.81
C VAL A 118 -14.42 -8.51 -10.31
N ASN A 119 -13.21 -8.76 -10.82
CA ASN A 119 -12.96 -8.99 -12.23
C ASN A 119 -13.15 -10.44 -12.67
N ALA A 120 -13.33 -11.38 -11.73
CA ALA A 120 -13.60 -12.78 -12.06
C ALA A 120 -15.01 -12.97 -12.64
N PRO A 121 -15.22 -13.99 -13.49
CA PRO A 121 -16.56 -14.36 -13.93
C PRO A 121 -17.51 -14.60 -12.74
N PRO A 122 -18.84 -14.42 -12.93
CA PRO A 122 -19.81 -14.71 -11.87
C PRO A 122 -19.71 -16.16 -11.38
N HIS A 123 -19.84 -16.35 -10.06
CA HIS A 123 -19.79 -17.67 -9.44
C HIS A 123 -21.12 -17.99 -8.72
N LEU A 124 -21.60 -19.23 -8.84
CA LEU A 124 -22.90 -19.64 -8.29
C LEU A 124 -23.02 -19.42 -6.78
N ARG A 125 -21.90 -19.48 -6.05
CA ARG A 125 -21.83 -19.35 -4.59
C ARG A 125 -21.38 -17.98 -4.10
N GLU A 126 -21.15 -17.01 -4.99
CA GLU A 126 -20.58 -15.71 -4.62
C GLU A 126 -21.47 -14.86 -3.68
N ARG A 127 -22.75 -15.28 -3.50
CA ARG A 127 -23.70 -14.71 -2.54
C ARG A 127 -24.25 -15.74 -1.54
N ALA A 128 -23.89 -17.01 -1.71
CA ALA A 128 -24.37 -18.12 -0.86
C ALA A 128 -23.31 -18.47 0.20
N HIS A 129 -22.96 -17.49 1.07
CA HIS A 129 -21.93 -17.63 2.08
C HIS A 129 -22.34 -16.96 3.41
N ARG A 130 -21.50 -17.14 4.44
CA ARG A 130 -21.71 -16.57 5.79
C ARG A 130 -20.67 -15.50 6.15
N LEU A 131 -19.97 -14.94 5.17
CA LEU A 131 -19.02 -13.85 5.43
C LEU A 131 -19.77 -12.67 6.04
N ARG A 132 -19.44 -12.31 7.27
CA ARG A 132 -19.98 -11.18 8.00
C ARG A 132 -19.07 -9.96 7.99
N LEU A 133 -17.77 -10.17 7.71
CA LEU A 133 -16.78 -9.10 7.66
C LEU A 133 -15.56 -9.53 6.83
N CYS A 134 -15.10 -8.62 5.99
CA CYS A 134 -13.79 -8.69 5.35
C CYS A 134 -12.86 -7.67 6.02
N CYS A 135 -11.68 -8.12 6.46
CA CYS A 135 -10.66 -7.28 7.11
C CYS A 135 -9.40 -7.24 6.25
N GLY A 136 -8.86 -6.07 6.00
CA GLY A 136 -7.64 -5.97 5.21
C GLY A 136 -7.15 -4.55 4.98
N ASN A 137 -6.33 -4.40 3.97
CA ASN A 137 -5.76 -3.12 3.57
C ASN A 137 -5.56 -3.02 2.06
N GLY A 138 -5.64 -1.78 1.55
CA GLY A 138 -5.41 -1.46 0.15
C GLY A 138 -6.63 -1.70 -0.75
N LEU A 139 -7.85 -1.78 -0.21
CA LEU A 139 -9.07 -1.82 -1.01
C LEU A 139 -9.31 -0.46 -1.65
N ARG A 140 -9.24 -0.41 -2.95
CA ARG A 140 -9.37 0.82 -3.73
C ARG A 140 -10.80 1.35 -3.71
N ALA A 141 -10.94 2.67 -3.68
CA ALA A 141 -12.22 3.35 -3.65
C ALA A 141 -13.11 3.02 -4.88
N ASP A 142 -12.51 2.87 -6.05
CA ASP A 142 -13.20 2.60 -7.33
C ASP A 142 -13.87 1.22 -7.37
N ILE A 143 -13.36 0.23 -6.67
CA ILE A 143 -13.94 -1.13 -6.62
C ILE A 143 -14.67 -1.43 -5.30
N TRP A 144 -14.62 -0.52 -4.33
CA TRP A 144 -15.15 -0.75 -2.97
C TRP A 144 -16.64 -1.11 -2.97
N GLN A 145 -17.43 -0.29 -3.65
CA GLN A 145 -18.88 -0.50 -3.71
C GLN A 145 -19.26 -1.73 -4.53
N ASP A 146 -18.55 -1.96 -5.64
CA ASP A 146 -18.78 -3.13 -6.50
C ASP A 146 -18.45 -4.42 -5.74
N PHE A 147 -17.33 -4.46 -5.01
CA PHE A 147 -16.97 -5.60 -4.17
C PHE A 147 -18.04 -5.87 -3.11
N LYS A 148 -18.47 -4.82 -2.40
CA LYS A 148 -19.48 -4.95 -1.35
C LYS A 148 -20.83 -5.40 -1.89
N ALA A 149 -21.31 -4.79 -2.97
CA ALA A 149 -22.62 -5.04 -3.53
C ALA A 149 -22.70 -6.38 -4.29
N ARG A 150 -21.68 -6.70 -5.11
CA ARG A 150 -21.65 -7.94 -5.87
C ARG A 150 -21.68 -9.16 -4.96
N PHE A 151 -20.89 -9.15 -3.90
CA PHE A 151 -20.70 -10.29 -3.02
C PHE A 151 -21.52 -10.23 -1.74
N ASP A 152 -22.39 -9.23 -1.59
CA ASP A 152 -23.25 -9.06 -0.40
C ASP A 152 -22.42 -9.04 0.91
N ILE A 153 -21.31 -8.32 0.91
CA ILE A 153 -20.42 -8.21 2.09
C ILE A 153 -20.99 -7.16 3.05
N PRO A 154 -21.43 -7.56 4.26
CA PRO A 154 -22.09 -6.63 5.20
C PRO A 154 -21.13 -5.54 5.69
N ARG A 155 -19.87 -5.91 5.98
CA ARG A 155 -18.90 -5.02 6.60
C ARG A 155 -17.48 -5.21 6.03
N ILE A 156 -16.84 -4.09 5.74
CA ILE A 156 -15.42 -4.02 5.36
C ILE A 156 -14.70 -3.24 6.47
N LEU A 157 -13.66 -3.83 7.04
CA LEU A 157 -12.74 -3.20 7.98
C LEU A 157 -11.41 -2.98 7.25
N GLU A 158 -11.24 -1.79 6.71
CA GLU A 158 -9.98 -1.37 6.14
C GLU A 158 -9.06 -0.83 7.24
N PHE A 159 -7.76 -1.07 7.14
CA PHE A 159 -6.81 -0.52 8.08
C PHE A 159 -5.46 -0.19 7.42
N TYR A 160 -4.71 0.66 8.07
CA TYR A 160 -3.32 0.94 7.75
C TYR A 160 -2.43 0.64 8.95
N ALA A 161 -1.33 -0.06 8.74
CA ALA A 161 -0.27 -0.26 9.71
C ALA A 161 1.05 -0.62 9.02
N ALA A 162 2.18 -0.30 9.66
CA ALA A 162 3.51 -0.77 9.29
C ALA A 162 4.01 -1.77 10.32
N THR A 163 4.66 -2.85 9.86
CA THR A 163 5.16 -3.93 10.74
C THR A 163 6.11 -3.41 11.80
N GLU A 164 7.04 -2.53 11.43
CA GLU A 164 8.04 -1.92 12.30
C GLU A 164 7.53 -0.67 13.03
N GLY A 165 6.45 -0.07 12.52
CA GLY A 165 6.01 1.27 12.91
C GLY A 165 5.11 1.31 14.15
N ASN A 166 4.78 2.54 14.54
CA ASN A 166 3.86 2.84 15.63
C ASN A 166 2.63 3.61 15.18
N VAL A 167 2.43 3.75 13.86
CA VAL A 167 1.24 4.37 13.25
C VAL A 167 0.28 3.28 12.83
N SER A 168 -0.96 3.39 13.30
CA SER A 168 -2.05 2.49 12.89
C SER A 168 -3.34 3.30 12.76
N LEU A 169 -4.08 3.05 11.69
CA LEU A 169 -5.36 3.69 11.38
C LEU A 169 -6.39 2.60 11.05
N TYR A 170 -7.63 2.82 11.44
CA TYR A 170 -8.71 1.85 11.29
C TYR A 170 -9.97 2.55 10.76
N ASN A 171 -10.49 2.05 9.66
CA ASN A 171 -11.74 2.51 9.06
C ASN A 171 -12.89 1.61 9.55
N VAL A 172 -13.37 1.88 10.74
CA VAL A 172 -14.43 1.10 11.40
C VAL A 172 -15.81 1.46 10.84
N GLU A 173 -15.94 2.70 10.38
CA GLU A 173 -17.15 3.26 9.83
C GLU A 173 -17.45 2.78 8.40
N GLY A 174 -16.45 2.26 7.69
CA GLY A 174 -16.59 1.81 6.31
C GLY A 174 -16.64 2.96 5.30
N GLU A 175 -15.99 4.08 5.60
CA GLU A 175 -15.87 5.22 4.69
C GLU A 175 -15.07 4.81 3.44
N VAL A 176 -15.64 5.03 2.26
CA VAL A 176 -15.09 4.54 0.99
C VAL A 176 -13.72 5.17 0.71
N GLY A 177 -12.72 4.31 0.50
CA GLY A 177 -11.35 4.72 0.18
C GLY A 177 -10.55 5.27 1.35
N ALA A 178 -11.14 5.46 2.53
CA ALA A 178 -10.39 5.85 3.72
C ALA A 178 -9.65 4.64 4.32
N ILE A 179 -8.41 4.86 4.76
CA ILE A 179 -7.59 3.86 5.45
C ILE A 179 -7.81 3.86 6.96
N GLY A 180 -8.51 4.85 7.47
CA GLY A 180 -8.92 4.93 8.86
C GLY A 180 -9.23 6.33 9.34
N ARG A 181 -9.60 6.41 10.61
CA ARG A 181 -9.93 7.65 11.30
C ARG A 181 -9.34 7.65 12.72
N VAL A 182 -8.87 8.79 13.16
CA VAL A 182 -8.56 9.01 14.58
C VAL A 182 -9.64 9.92 15.17
N PRO A 183 -10.58 9.37 15.94
CA PRO A 183 -11.59 10.20 16.60
C PRO A 183 -10.93 11.22 17.54
N PRO A 184 -11.40 12.48 17.62
CA PRO A 184 -10.77 13.52 18.44
C PRO A 184 -10.54 13.14 19.90
N PHE A 185 -11.47 12.40 20.52
CA PHE A 185 -11.36 11.94 21.89
C PHE A 185 -10.28 10.86 22.10
N LEU A 186 -9.82 10.20 21.03
CA LEU A 186 -8.72 9.23 21.03
C LEU A 186 -7.40 9.79 20.51
N ALA A 187 -7.34 11.04 20.06
CA ALA A 187 -6.13 11.63 19.46
C ALA A 187 -4.90 11.53 20.37
N HIS A 188 -5.09 11.62 21.71
CA HIS A 188 -4.01 11.48 22.68
C HIS A 188 -3.39 10.06 22.71
N ARG A 189 -4.12 9.03 22.26
CA ARG A 189 -3.65 7.63 22.16
C ARG A 189 -2.98 7.31 20.84
N PHE A 190 -3.33 8.04 19.79
CA PHE A 190 -2.80 7.88 18.43
C PHE A 190 -2.09 9.17 17.99
N PRO A 191 -0.91 9.46 18.56
CA PRO A 191 -0.17 10.68 18.25
C PRO A 191 0.41 10.58 16.85
N LEU A 192 -0.38 10.96 15.87
CA LEU A 192 -0.10 11.00 14.45
C LEU A 192 -0.11 12.45 13.97
N ALA A 193 0.79 12.81 13.07
CA ALA A 193 0.79 14.07 12.35
C ALA A 193 1.06 13.86 10.86
N LEU A 194 0.55 14.75 10.03
CA LEU A 194 0.94 14.90 8.64
C LEU A 194 1.85 16.11 8.53
N VAL A 195 3.01 15.96 7.92
CA VAL A 195 3.98 17.01 7.71
C VAL A 195 4.26 17.22 6.22
N GLU A 196 4.42 18.46 5.84
CA GLU A 196 4.84 18.82 4.49
C GLU A 196 6.21 18.20 4.18
N PHE A 197 6.44 17.82 2.94
CA PHE A 197 7.69 17.18 2.52
C PHE A 197 8.19 17.76 1.19
N ASP A 198 9.50 17.74 1.02
CA ASP A 198 10.14 18.01 -0.26
C ASP A 198 10.28 16.71 -1.07
N ALA A 199 9.65 16.65 -2.22
CA ALA A 199 9.67 15.46 -3.07
C ALA A 199 11.04 15.22 -3.75
N ILE A 200 11.92 16.21 -3.82
CA ILE A 200 13.27 16.05 -4.36
C ILE A 200 14.14 15.32 -3.36
N THR A 201 14.14 15.80 -2.12
CA THR A 201 14.98 15.26 -1.05
C THR A 201 14.29 14.10 -0.32
N GLY A 202 12.97 13.97 -0.43
CA GLY A 202 12.16 13.03 0.37
C GLY A 202 12.18 13.34 1.86
N LEU A 203 12.50 14.58 2.25
CA LEU A 203 12.58 14.99 3.65
C LEU A 203 11.42 15.93 4.02
N PRO A 204 10.98 15.90 5.29
CA PRO A 204 10.00 16.87 5.78
C PRO A 204 10.51 18.30 5.69
N LEU A 205 9.63 19.22 5.28
CA LEU A 205 9.92 20.64 5.26
C LEU A 205 9.92 21.24 6.68
N ARG A 206 10.82 22.20 6.91
CA ARG A 206 10.95 22.89 8.19
C ARG A 206 10.77 24.40 8.01
N GLY A 207 10.05 24.99 8.94
CA GLY A 207 9.89 26.45 9.03
C GLY A 207 11.15 27.18 9.52
N ALA A 208 11.08 28.49 9.59
CA ALA A 208 12.18 29.34 10.07
C ALA A 208 12.56 29.06 11.54
N ASP A 209 11.66 28.48 12.32
CA ASP A 209 11.88 28.05 13.70
C ASP A 209 12.58 26.68 13.82
N GLY A 210 12.87 26.03 12.69
CA GLY A 210 13.49 24.72 12.61
C GLY A 210 12.55 23.53 12.81
N HIS A 211 11.27 23.78 13.10
CA HIS A 211 10.26 22.71 13.28
C HIS A 211 9.61 22.32 11.96
N CYS A 212 9.08 21.08 11.92
CA CYS A 212 8.37 20.60 10.73
C CYS A 212 7.04 21.33 10.55
N ILE A 213 6.70 21.60 9.29
CA ILE A 213 5.45 22.27 8.92
C ILE A 213 4.35 21.19 8.86
N ARG A 214 3.23 21.45 9.54
CA ARG A 214 2.05 20.57 9.49
C ARG A 214 1.25 20.85 8.23
N CYS A 215 0.77 19.78 7.57
CA CYS A 215 -0.15 19.92 6.44
C CYS A 215 -1.49 20.52 6.85
N ALA A 216 -2.08 21.28 5.95
CA ALA A 216 -3.46 21.71 6.05
C ALA A 216 -4.44 20.55 5.78
N THR A 217 -5.73 20.79 6.06
CA THR A 217 -6.79 19.81 5.74
C THR A 217 -6.81 19.51 4.24
N ASN A 218 -6.88 18.24 3.87
CA ASN A 218 -6.80 17.70 2.51
C ASN A 218 -5.45 17.85 1.80
N GLU A 219 -4.46 18.43 2.42
CA GLU A 219 -3.12 18.54 1.88
C GLU A 219 -2.36 17.21 2.09
N PRO A 220 -1.71 16.67 1.03
CA PRO A 220 -0.87 15.49 1.16
C PRO A 220 0.43 15.77 1.92
N GLY A 221 0.77 14.90 2.86
CA GLY A 221 2.04 14.97 3.58
C GLY A 221 2.49 13.64 4.13
N GLU A 222 3.74 13.59 4.61
CA GLU A 222 4.25 12.37 5.25
C GLU A 222 3.55 12.15 6.58
N ALA A 223 3.01 10.94 6.76
CA ALA A 223 2.47 10.52 8.04
C ALA A 223 3.62 10.15 9.00
N ILE A 224 3.62 10.75 10.19
CA ILE A 224 4.62 10.48 11.22
C ILE A 224 3.95 10.16 12.55
N GLY A 225 4.54 9.23 13.32
CA GLY A 225 4.04 8.80 14.63
C GLY A 225 4.98 9.16 15.76
N ARG A 226 4.50 9.84 16.79
CA ARG A 226 5.34 10.22 17.94
C ARG A 226 5.88 8.97 18.65
N ILE A 227 7.19 8.90 18.84
CA ILE A 227 7.85 7.88 19.63
C ILE A 227 7.78 8.31 21.09
N LYS A 228 7.11 7.52 21.94
CA LYS A 228 7.07 7.74 23.38
C LYS A 228 8.15 6.87 24.03
N GLY A 229 8.81 7.41 25.04
CA GLY A 229 9.85 6.67 25.78
C GLY A 229 9.31 5.38 26.44
N HIS A 230 10.20 4.47 26.77
CA HIS A 230 9.96 3.06 27.09
C HIS A 230 8.96 2.71 28.20
N ALA A 231 8.35 3.66 28.90
CA ALA A 231 7.81 3.32 30.22
C ALA A 231 6.28 3.25 30.36
N ALA A 232 5.43 3.82 29.49
CA ALA A 232 4.10 4.07 30.03
C ALA A 232 2.85 3.90 29.13
N GLN A 233 2.91 3.70 27.82
CA GLN A 233 1.67 3.61 27.02
C GLN A 233 1.71 2.51 25.96
N PRO A 234 0.70 1.61 25.91
CA PRO A 234 0.52 0.66 24.82
C PRO A 234 0.34 1.40 23.47
N GLY A 235 1.06 0.95 22.44
CA GLY A 235 0.88 1.44 21.07
C GLY A 235 1.82 2.56 20.61
N GLY A 236 2.66 3.13 21.49
CA GLY A 236 3.60 4.17 21.12
C GLY A 236 5.05 3.72 20.90
N GLU A 237 5.35 2.46 21.09
CA GLU A 237 6.71 1.92 21.00
C GLU A 237 7.08 1.61 19.56
N PHE A 238 8.13 2.28 19.07
CA PHE A 238 8.80 1.93 17.83
C PHE A 238 9.87 0.88 18.11
N GLU A 239 9.65 -0.38 17.69
CA GLU A 239 10.58 -1.50 17.95
C GLU A 239 11.73 -1.56 16.93
N GLY A 240 11.60 -0.85 15.81
CA GLY A 240 12.65 -0.71 14.80
C GLY A 240 13.01 -2.02 14.10
N TYR A 241 14.20 -1.99 13.53
CA TYR A 241 14.80 -3.11 12.83
C TYR A 241 15.91 -3.74 13.66
N THR A 242 16.38 -4.91 13.28
CA THR A 242 17.58 -5.53 13.87
C THR A 242 18.84 -4.70 13.60
N ASP A 243 18.87 -3.97 12.48
CA ASP A 243 19.94 -3.02 12.16
C ASP A 243 19.64 -1.64 12.75
N ALA A 244 20.59 -1.13 13.54
CA ALA A 244 20.45 0.15 14.24
C ALA A 244 20.49 1.36 13.28
N ALA A 245 21.24 1.27 12.17
CA ALA A 245 21.30 2.34 11.18
C ALA A 245 19.98 2.43 10.40
N ASP A 246 19.37 1.29 10.07
CA ASP A 246 18.04 1.26 9.47
C ASP A 246 16.98 1.84 10.40
N THR A 247 17.07 1.52 11.68
CA THR A 247 16.19 2.08 12.71
C THR A 247 16.37 3.60 12.81
N GLY A 248 17.63 4.08 12.88
CA GLY A 248 17.95 5.50 12.97
C GLY A 248 17.40 6.33 11.79
N ARG A 249 17.45 5.79 10.57
CA ARG A 249 16.91 6.45 9.37
C ARG A 249 15.39 6.66 9.42
N LYS A 250 14.68 5.92 10.25
CA LYS A 250 13.22 6.04 10.44
C LYS A 250 12.84 6.98 11.59
N ILE A 251 13.82 7.58 12.28
CA ILE A 251 13.56 8.49 13.40
C ILE A 251 13.83 9.94 12.97
N LEU A 252 12.79 10.77 13.03
CA LEU A 252 12.87 12.21 12.86
C LEU A 252 12.92 12.86 14.25
N ARG A 253 13.81 13.82 14.45
CA ARG A 253 14.03 14.51 15.74
C ARG A 253 13.69 15.98 15.64
N ASP A 254 13.37 16.59 16.78
CA ASP A 254 13.07 18.01 16.88
C ASP A 254 12.00 18.42 15.85
N VAL A 255 10.88 17.68 15.86
CA VAL A 255 9.81 17.82 14.86
C VAL A 255 8.92 19.01 15.20
N PHE A 256 8.38 19.04 16.40
CA PHE A 256 7.50 20.13 16.88
C PHE A 256 7.96 20.71 18.20
N GLU A 257 8.81 20.01 18.93
CA GLU A 257 9.37 20.41 20.22
C GLU A 257 10.83 19.94 20.29
N PRO A 258 11.75 20.70 20.92
CA PRO A 258 13.10 20.25 21.14
C PRO A 258 13.15 18.92 21.89
N GLY A 259 13.88 17.94 21.33
CA GLY A 259 14.07 16.61 21.92
C GLY A 259 12.95 15.62 21.62
N ASP A 260 11.88 15.99 20.93
CA ASP A 260 10.87 15.02 20.50
C ASP A 260 11.42 14.09 19.40
N ALA A 261 10.83 12.90 19.28
CA ALA A 261 11.18 11.93 18.28
C ALA A 261 9.93 11.33 17.64
N TRP A 262 9.98 11.17 16.32
CA TRP A 262 8.87 10.69 15.52
C TRP A 262 9.32 9.62 14.55
N TYR A 263 8.52 8.58 14.41
CA TYR A 263 8.70 7.55 13.39
C TYR A 263 8.23 8.05 12.04
N ARG A 264 9.07 7.93 11.03
CA ARG A 264 8.74 8.22 9.64
C ARG A 264 8.13 7.00 8.97
N THR A 265 6.89 7.09 8.53
CA THR A 265 6.27 5.99 7.77
C THR A 265 6.89 5.86 6.38
N GLY A 266 7.20 6.98 5.74
CA GLY A 266 7.56 7.08 4.32
C GLY A 266 6.34 6.99 3.41
N ASP A 267 5.13 7.07 3.99
CA ASP A 267 3.86 7.05 3.26
C ASP A 267 3.20 8.43 3.31
N LEU A 268 2.72 8.88 2.17
CA LEU A 268 1.96 10.12 2.02
C LEU A 268 0.50 9.85 2.26
N MET A 269 -0.10 10.69 3.06
CA MET A 269 -1.52 10.64 3.39
C MET A 269 -2.12 12.04 3.35
N ARG A 270 -3.42 12.13 3.15
CA ARG A 270 -4.20 13.35 3.39
C ARG A 270 -5.29 13.07 4.41
N MET A 271 -5.66 14.07 5.19
CA MET A 271 -6.74 13.99 6.16
C MET A 271 -7.85 14.98 5.78
N ASN A 272 -9.08 14.50 5.69
CA ASN A 272 -10.21 15.38 5.41
C ASN A 272 -10.72 16.09 6.69
N GLY A 273 -11.65 17.04 6.52
CA GLY A 273 -12.23 17.80 7.64
C GLY A 273 -12.99 16.96 8.68
N SER A 274 -13.38 15.73 8.35
CA SER A 274 -14.02 14.78 9.26
C SER A 274 -13.03 13.87 9.99
N GLY A 275 -11.72 14.03 9.75
CA GLY A 275 -10.66 13.25 10.39
C GLY A 275 -10.40 11.88 9.77
N PHE A 276 -10.93 11.59 8.59
CA PHE A 276 -10.58 10.41 7.82
C PHE A 276 -9.28 10.61 7.07
N PHE A 277 -8.43 9.58 7.13
CA PHE A 277 -7.16 9.53 6.42
C PHE A 277 -7.31 8.71 5.15
N TYR A 278 -6.66 9.20 4.08
CA TYR A 278 -6.59 8.54 2.79
C TYR A 278 -5.13 8.38 2.40
N PHE A 279 -4.78 7.18 1.96
CA PHE A 279 -3.45 6.92 1.42
C PHE A 279 -3.32 7.63 0.07
N VAL A 280 -2.21 8.34 -0.12
CA VAL A 280 -1.91 9.03 -1.39
C VAL A 280 -0.87 8.24 -2.17
N ASP A 281 0.34 8.05 -1.60
CA ASP A 281 1.40 7.28 -2.24
C ASP A 281 2.56 7.02 -1.25
N ARG A 282 3.62 6.38 -1.72
CA ARG A 282 4.89 6.27 -0.99
C ARG A 282 5.87 7.33 -1.46
N ILE A 283 6.62 7.91 -0.54
CA ILE A 283 7.63 8.91 -0.87
C ILE A 283 8.64 8.35 -1.89
N GLY A 284 9.03 7.06 -1.78
CA GLY A 284 9.95 6.42 -2.73
C GLY A 284 9.35 6.03 -4.08
N ASP A 285 8.03 6.04 -4.21
CA ASP A 285 7.32 5.70 -5.45
C ASP A 285 6.88 6.95 -6.21
N THR A 286 6.70 8.11 -5.52
CA THR A 286 6.43 9.39 -6.18
C THR A 286 7.61 9.85 -7.03
N PHE A 287 7.32 10.56 -8.10
CA PHE A 287 8.35 11.19 -8.93
C PHE A 287 7.97 12.65 -9.24
N ARG A 288 8.96 13.45 -9.64
CA ARG A 288 8.75 14.84 -10.02
C ARG A 288 8.91 15.02 -11.51
N TRP A 289 7.95 15.68 -12.14
CA TRP A 289 7.96 16.01 -13.55
C TRP A 289 7.48 17.45 -13.78
N LYS A 290 8.23 18.22 -14.57
CA LYS A 290 7.89 19.64 -14.89
C LYS A 290 7.64 20.49 -13.64
N GLY A 291 8.40 20.27 -12.57
CA GLY A 291 8.27 21.01 -11.33
C GLY A 291 7.17 20.50 -10.38
N GLU A 292 6.33 19.55 -10.80
CA GLU A 292 5.19 19.03 -10.06
C GLU A 292 5.43 17.61 -9.54
N ASN A 293 4.85 17.29 -8.38
CA ASN A 293 4.90 15.96 -7.80
C ASN A 293 3.80 15.08 -8.38
N VAL A 294 4.15 13.87 -8.77
CA VAL A 294 3.22 12.89 -9.33
C VAL A 294 3.09 11.71 -8.40
N ALA A 295 1.87 11.44 -7.92
CA ALA A 295 1.53 10.26 -7.16
C ALA A 295 1.23 9.11 -8.12
N THR A 296 2.03 8.04 -8.05
CA THR A 296 1.91 6.90 -8.97
C THR A 296 0.60 6.16 -8.81
N SER A 297 0.07 6.13 -7.58
CA SER A 297 -1.21 5.49 -7.27
C SER A 297 -2.41 6.20 -7.90
N GLU A 298 -2.41 7.54 -7.96
CA GLU A 298 -3.47 8.32 -8.61
C GLU A 298 -3.47 8.10 -10.12
N VAL A 299 -2.29 8.10 -10.73
CA VAL A 299 -2.14 7.82 -12.15
C VAL A 299 -2.57 6.39 -12.47
N ALA A 300 -2.17 5.41 -11.67
CA ALA A 300 -2.58 4.02 -11.83
C ALA A 300 -4.11 3.86 -11.70
N ALA A 301 -4.74 4.57 -10.75
CA ALA A 301 -6.18 4.58 -10.59
C ALA A 301 -6.90 5.14 -11.84
N ALA A 302 -6.41 6.25 -12.39
CA ALA A 302 -6.96 6.82 -13.60
C ALA A 302 -6.84 5.87 -14.83
N ILE A 303 -5.70 5.18 -14.96
CA ILE A 303 -5.46 4.20 -16.02
C ILE A 303 -6.40 2.99 -15.86
N LEU A 304 -6.48 2.42 -14.67
CA LEU A 304 -7.27 1.22 -14.40
C LEU A 304 -8.80 1.44 -14.52
N ALA A 305 -9.24 2.69 -14.48
CA ALA A 305 -10.63 3.05 -14.77
C ALA A 305 -10.98 3.01 -16.27
N PHE A 306 -9.98 2.76 -17.15
CA PHE A 306 -10.22 2.62 -18.59
C PHE A 306 -10.54 1.15 -18.93
N PRO A 307 -11.64 0.90 -19.69
CA PRO A 307 -12.03 -0.46 -20.08
C PRO A 307 -10.92 -1.20 -20.83
N GLY A 308 -10.75 -2.49 -20.56
CA GLY A 308 -9.74 -3.35 -21.20
C GLY A 308 -8.35 -3.26 -20.55
N ILE A 309 -8.12 -2.41 -19.55
CA ILE A 309 -6.86 -2.43 -18.79
C ILE A 309 -7.04 -3.28 -17.53
N VAL A 310 -6.31 -4.39 -17.46
CA VAL A 310 -6.40 -5.39 -16.39
C VAL A 310 -5.45 -5.04 -15.22
N ALA A 311 -4.26 -4.52 -15.53
CA ALA A 311 -3.27 -4.14 -14.52
C ALA A 311 -2.44 -2.94 -15.00
N ALA A 312 -2.00 -2.11 -14.06
CA ALA A 312 -1.14 -0.98 -14.33
C ALA A 312 -0.12 -0.79 -13.21
N SER A 313 1.14 -0.57 -13.58
CA SER A 313 2.23 -0.17 -12.68
C SER A 313 2.84 1.13 -13.21
N VAL A 314 2.81 2.19 -12.40
CA VAL A 314 3.27 3.53 -12.78
C VAL A 314 4.56 3.85 -12.03
N TYR A 315 5.48 4.48 -12.73
CA TYR A 315 6.80 4.87 -12.20
C TYR A 315 7.43 6.01 -13.01
N GLY A 316 8.41 6.68 -12.41
CA GLY A 316 9.19 7.70 -13.09
C GLY A 316 10.37 7.10 -13.84
N VAL A 317 10.66 7.62 -15.04
CA VAL A 317 11.84 7.30 -15.84
C VAL A 317 12.60 8.57 -16.21
N GLY A 318 13.93 8.54 -16.07
CA GLY A 318 14.79 9.66 -16.44
C GLY A 318 14.79 9.87 -17.96
N VAL A 319 14.56 11.10 -18.42
CA VAL A 319 14.71 11.48 -19.81
C VAL A 319 15.94 12.38 -19.94
N ARG A 320 16.82 12.05 -20.87
CA ARG A 320 18.07 12.81 -21.06
C ARG A 320 17.78 14.28 -21.40
N GLY A 321 18.45 15.19 -20.69
CA GLY A 321 18.28 16.63 -20.93
C GLY A 321 17.08 17.28 -20.26
N THR A 322 16.34 16.53 -19.43
CA THR A 322 15.23 17.07 -18.62
C THR A 322 15.54 16.97 -17.13
N GLU A 323 14.90 17.81 -16.32
CA GLU A 323 14.93 17.73 -14.87
C GLU A 323 13.78 16.85 -14.38
N GLY A 324 14.06 16.00 -13.38
CA GLY A 324 13.09 15.07 -12.82
C GLY A 324 12.94 13.78 -13.62
N ALA A 325 11.79 13.14 -13.49
CA ALA A 325 11.48 11.87 -14.16
C ALA A 325 10.11 11.95 -14.84
N ALA A 326 10.04 11.52 -16.09
CA ALA A 326 8.77 11.44 -16.82
C ALA A 326 7.96 10.22 -16.40
N GLY A 327 6.64 10.34 -16.38
CA GLY A 327 5.75 9.23 -16.07
C GLY A 327 5.82 8.13 -17.14
N MET A 328 6.00 6.88 -16.68
CA MET A 328 5.84 5.67 -17.48
C MET A 328 4.89 4.71 -16.80
N ALA A 329 4.03 4.08 -17.59
CA ALA A 329 3.10 3.07 -17.09
C ALA A 329 3.31 1.75 -17.84
N THR A 330 3.49 0.65 -17.10
CA THR A 330 3.41 -0.70 -17.65
C THR A 330 1.98 -1.21 -17.49
N LEU A 331 1.37 -1.65 -18.58
CA LEU A 331 -0.02 -2.07 -18.66
C LEU A 331 -0.14 -3.53 -19.02
N VAL A 332 -1.13 -4.21 -18.44
CA VAL A 332 -1.66 -5.48 -18.93
C VAL A 332 -3.05 -5.19 -19.49
N VAL A 333 -3.28 -5.59 -20.74
CA VAL A 333 -4.53 -5.31 -21.44
C VAL A 333 -5.25 -6.60 -21.81
N ASP A 334 -6.57 -6.54 -21.83
CA ASP A 334 -7.44 -7.62 -22.32
C ASP A 334 -7.98 -7.22 -23.69
N GLY A 335 -7.37 -7.78 -24.74
CA GLY A 335 -7.70 -7.46 -26.13
C GLY A 335 -6.97 -6.22 -26.68
N ALA A 336 -7.57 -5.59 -27.69
CA ALA A 336 -7.00 -4.42 -28.34
C ALA A 336 -7.27 -3.15 -27.56
N LEU A 337 -6.25 -2.30 -27.37
CA LEU A 337 -6.36 -1.02 -26.69
C LEU A 337 -6.50 0.12 -27.68
N ASP A 338 -7.54 0.94 -27.54
CA ASP A 338 -7.67 2.21 -28.26
C ASP A 338 -6.84 3.30 -27.54
N PHE A 339 -5.63 3.54 -28.04
CA PHE A 339 -4.71 4.53 -27.49
C PHE A 339 -5.23 5.96 -27.60
N ALA A 340 -6.01 6.28 -28.65
CA ALA A 340 -6.57 7.62 -28.80
C ALA A 340 -7.66 7.88 -27.74
N GLU A 341 -8.48 6.87 -27.47
CA GLU A 341 -9.49 6.96 -26.43
C GLU A 341 -8.88 6.94 -25.02
N LEU A 342 -7.87 6.10 -24.79
CA LEU A 342 -7.12 6.11 -23.52
C LEU A 342 -6.51 7.50 -23.27
N ARG A 343 -5.86 8.11 -24.26
CA ARG A 343 -5.28 9.45 -24.12
C ARG A 343 -6.33 10.50 -23.76
N ARG A 344 -7.50 10.47 -24.41
CA ARG A 344 -8.62 11.36 -24.09
C ARG A 344 -9.18 11.13 -22.68
N HIS A 345 -9.25 9.87 -22.27
CA HIS A 345 -9.68 9.48 -20.92
C HIS A 345 -8.74 10.02 -19.84
N LEU A 346 -7.42 9.85 -20.04
CA LEU A 346 -6.42 10.34 -19.12
C LEU A 346 -6.39 11.88 -19.07
N ALA A 347 -6.55 12.55 -20.20
CA ALA A 347 -6.60 14.00 -20.26
C ALA A 347 -7.79 14.63 -19.50
N LYS A 348 -8.87 13.90 -19.30
CA LYS A 348 -10.02 14.33 -18.49
C LYS A 348 -9.83 14.13 -16.98
N ARG A 349 -8.88 13.29 -16.57
CA ARG A 349 -8.71 12.84 -15.18
C ARG A 349 -7.41 13.31 -14.55
N LEU A 350 -6.40 13.56 -15.36
CA LEU A 350 -5.05 13.89 -14.89
C LEU A 350 -4.57 15.20 -15.51
N PRO A 351 -3.90 16.04 -14.73
CA PRO A 351 -3.19 17.20 -15.27
C PRO A 351 -2.07 16.74 -16.20
N ASP A 352 -1.61 17.61 -17.08
CA ASP A 352 -0.64 17.31 -18.15
C ASP A 352 0.65 16.67 -17.61
N TYR A 353 1.16 17.18 -16.50
CA TYR A 353 2.38 16.69 -15.88
C TYR A 353 2.26 15.29 -15.30
N ALA A 354 1.04 14.86 -14.92
CA ALA A 354 0.81 13.53 -14.32
C ALA A 354 0.48 12.45 -15.35
N ARG A 355 0.16 12.84 -16.59
CA ARG A 355 -0.11 11.86 -17.65
C ARG A 355 1.16 11.11 -18.03
N PRO A 356 1.11 9.75 -18.11
CA PRO A 356 2.28 8.98 -18.51
C PRO A 356 2.73 9.38 -19.93
N LEU A 357 4.02 9.74 -20.02
CA LEU A 357 4.65 10.05 -21.30
C LEU A 357 4.94 8.76 -22.08
N PHE A 358 5.17 7.66 -21.37
CA PHE A 358 5.45 6.37 -21.97
C PHE A 358 4.48 5.30 -21.44
N LEU A 359 4.01 4.43 -22.36
CA LEU A 359 3.23 3.24 -22.05
C LEU A 359 4.00 2.00 -22.52
N ARG A 360 4.10 0.98 -21.68
CA ARG A 360 4.70 -0.33 -22.01
C ARG A 360 3.62 -1.39 -21.86
N ILE A 361 3.45 -2.21 -22.87
CA ILE A 361 2.44 -3.29 -22.86
C ILE A 361 3.14 -4.60 -22.54
N LYS A 362 2.61 -5.33 -21.55
CA LYS A 362 3.10 -6.65 -21.14
C LYS A 362 1.94 -7.63 -20.99
N ASP A 363 2.24 -8.92 -21.17
CA ASP A 363 1.28 -9.99 -20.89
C ASP A 363 0.99 -10.10 -19.39
N ARG A 364 1.98 -9.78 -18.56
CA ARG A 364 1.87 -9.78 -17.09
C ARG A 364 2.87 -8.84 -16.43
N ILE A 365 2.51 -8.28 -15.28
CA ILE A 365 3.42 -7.54 -14.41
C ILE A 365 3.80 -8.47 -13.24
N GLU A 366 5.10 -8.62 -12.97
CA GLU A 366 5.57 -9.42 -11.87
C GLU A 366 5.18 -8.80 -10.52
N VAL A 367 4.75 -9.65 -9.61
CA VAL A 367 4.39 -9.28 -8.25
C VAL A 367 5.29 -9.99 -7.22
N THR A 368 5.40 -9.39 -6.06
CA THR A 368 5.96 -10.07 -4.88
C THR A 368 4.94 -11.08 -4.35
N ALA A 369 5.36 -11.91 -3.37
CA ALA A 369 4.43 -12.84 -2.70
C ALA A 369 3.29 -12.12 -1.95
N THR A 370 3.43 -10.82 -1.71
CA THR A 370 2.37 -9.94 -1.15
C THR A 370 1.61 -9.16 -2.21
N PHE A 371 1.65 -9.61 -3.45
CA PHE A 371 0.95 -9.02 -4.61
C PHE A 371 1.30 -7.55 -4.91
N LYS A 372 2.48 -7.07 -4.45
CA LYS A 372 3.01 -5.76 -4.84
C LYS A 372 3.80 -5.88 -6.14
N TYR A 373 3.55 -4.99 -7.09
CA TYR A 373 4.32 -4.94 -8.33
C TYR A 373 5.80 -4.67 -8.08
N LYS A 374 6.67 -5.33 -8.84
CA LYS A 374 8.13 -5.11 -8.81
C LYS A 374 8.52 -3.85 -9.61
N THR A 375 7.96 -2.73 -9.23
CA THR A 375 8.05 -1.45 -9.96
C THR A 375 9.48 -0.96 -10.12
N ALA A 376 10.34 -1.14 -9.11
CA ALA A 376 11.74 -0.70 -9.17
C ALA A 376 12.55 -1.34 -10.30
N GLU A 377 12.23 -2.59 -10.67
CA GLU A 377 12.88 -3.25 -11.79
C GLU A 377 12.40 -2.66 -13.13
N LEU A 378 11.10 -2.42 -13.27
CA LEU A 378 10.53 -1.76 -14.46
C LEU A 378 11.11 -0.36 -14.65
N ALA A 379 11.19 0.44 -13.58
CA ALA A 379 11.77 1.78 -13.63
C ALA A 379 13.24 1.77 -14.07
N ARG A 380 14.04 0.79 -13.59
CA ARG A 380 15.45 0.64 -13.94
C ARG A 380 15.65 0.22 -15.40
N GLN A 381 14.74 -0.55 -15.98
CA GLN A 381 14.78 -0.91 -17.40
C GLN A 381 14.53 0.30 -18.30
N GLY A 382 13.79 1.32 -17.82
CA GLY A 382 13.53 2.56 -18.55
C GLY A 382 12.62 2.34 -19.76
N PHE A 383 12.91 3.04 -20.87
CA PHE A 383 12.10 3.03 -22.09
C PHE A 383 12.92 2.88 -23.39
N ASP A 384 14.15 2.35 -23.33
CA ASP A 384 14.98 2.13 -24.52
C ASP A 384 14.48 0.91 -25.31
N PRO A 385 13.94 1.09 -26.54
CA PRO A 385 13.44 -0.02 -27.33
C PRO A 385 14.52 -0.96 -27.87
N ALA A 386 15.81 -0.63 -27.70
CA ALA A 386 16.90 -1.57 -27.99
C ALA A 386 17.13 -2.58 -26.85
N LEU A 387 16.70 -2.24 -25.63
CA LEU A 387 16.90 -3.06 -24.44
C LEU A 387 15.63 -3.77 -23.99
N ILE A 388 14.47 -3.35 -24.48
CA ILE A 388 13.15 -3.82 -24.09
C ILE A 388 12.44 -4.42 -25.30
N SER A 389 12.05 -5.67 -25.20
CA SER A 389 11.31 -6.37 -26.26
C SER A 389 9.81 -6.09 -26.26
N ASP A 390 9.27 -5.63 -25.12
CA ASP A 390 7.84 -5.31 -25.00
C ASP A 390 7.50 -4.06 -25.84
N PRO A 391 6.31 -3.97 -26.44
CA PRO A 391 5.87 -2.76 -27.12
C PRO A 391 5.84 -1.54 -26.20
N ILE A 392 6.48 -0.46 -26.64
CA ILE A 392 6.49 0.83 -25.94
C ILE A 392 5.81 1.87 -26.83
N TYR A 393 5.01 2.73 -26.23
CA TYR A 393 4.34 3.85 -26.87
C TYR A 393 4.72 5.14 -26.19
N PHE A 394 4.83 6.21 -26.98
CA PHE A 394 5.16 7.55 -26.53
C PHE A 394 4.00 8.51 -26.81
N ASP A 395 3.58 9.31 -25.82
CA ASP A 395 2.61 10.39 -26.03
C ASP A 395 3.28 11.52 -26.79
N ASN A 396 3.18 11.46 -28.12
CA ASN A 396 3.81 12.41 -29.01
C ASN A 396 3.03 13.74 -29.00
N PRO A 397 3.62 14.82 -28.50
CA PRO A 397 2.94 16.12 -28.43
C PRO A 397 2.70 16.72 -29.83
N GLU A 398 3.53 16.40 -30.84
CA GLU A 398 3.35 16.88 -32.22
C GLU A 398 2.15 16.23 -32.91
N GLN A 399 1.85 14.97 -32.56
CA GLN A 399 0.77 14.19 -33.14
C GLN A 399 -0.47 14.10 -32.26
N HIS A 400 -0.39 14.57 -31.03
CA HIS A 400 -1.44 14.42 -30.01
C HIS A 400 -1.94 12.98 -29.84
N ALA A 401 -1.02 12.00 -29.93
CA ALA A 401 -1.32 10.58 -29.90
C ALA A 401 -0.21 9.77 -29.25
N TYR A 402 -0.57 8.64 -28.63
CA TYR A 402 0.40 7.59 -28.32
C TYR A 402 0.83 6.90 -29.61
N VAL A 403 2.12 6.99 -29.92
CA VAL A 403 2.73 6.37 -31.12
C VAL A 403 3.73 5.31 -30.70
N PRO A 404 3.94 4.25 -31.49
CA PRO A 404 5.00 3.28 -31.21
C PRO A 404 6.35 3.96 -31.08
N LEU A 405 7.10 3.60 -30.03
CA LEU A 405 8.43 4.13 -29.77
C LEU A 405 9.45 3.23 -30.46
N ASP A 406 10.03 3.72 -31.55
CA ASP A 406 11.13 3.10 -32.25
C ASP A 406 12.49 3.75 -31.91
N GLN A 407 13.60 3.17 -32.37
CA GLN A 407 14.94 3.69 -32.10
C GLN A 407 15.19 5.10 -32.68
N PRO A 408 14.71 5.46 -33.89
CA PRO A 408 14.80 6.84 -34.38
C PRO A 408 14.11 7.84 -33.47
N LEU A 409 12.88 7.56 -33.03
CA LEU A 409 12.10 8.41 -32.14
C LEU A 409 12.74 8.51 -30.75
N TYR A 410 13.23 7.39 -30.19
CA TYR A 410 13.97 7.37 -28.94
C TYR A 410 15.19 8.30 -28.99
N ARG A 411 15.99 8.26 -30.09
CA ARG A 411 17.16 9.15 -30.27
C ARG A 411 16.76 10.61 -30.37
N ARG A 412 15.66 10.94 -31.06
CA ARG A 412 15.13 12.30 -31.15
C ARG A 412 14.73 12.85 -29.78
N ILE A 413 14.07 12.04 -28.96
CA ILE A 413 13.70 12.39 -27.59
C ILE A 413 14.96 12.67 -26.77
N GLY A 414 15.95 11.74 -26.80
CA GLY A 414 17.21 11.88 -26.04
C GLY A 414 18.11 13.00 -26.53
N ALA A 415 17.95 13.47 -27.77
CA ALA A 415 18.63 14.62 -28.32
C ALA A 415 17.91 15.97 -28.06
N GLY A 416 16.77 15.96 -27.37
CA GLY A 416 15.97 17.16 -27.10
C GLY A 416 15.30 17.76 -28.35
N GLN A 417 15.12 16.97 -29.41
CA GLN A 417 14.49 17.43 -30.66
C GLN A 417 12.96 17.43 -30.58
N ILE A 418 12.41 16.88 -29.51
CA ILE A 418 10.98 16.88 -29.23
C ILE A 418 10.79 17.62 -27.92
N ARG A 419 9.92 18.64 -27.92
CA ARG A 419 9.56 19.36 -26.69
C ARG A 419 8.56 18.51 -25.91
N LEU A 420 8.96 18.09 -24.72
CA LEU A 420 8.15 17.26 -23.82
C LEU A 420 7.26 18.09 -22.90
#